data_82f550b4ac0dec0480e6ed5573ec52e8
#
_entry.id   82f550b4ac0dec0480e6ed5573ec52e8
#
_cell.length_a   1.000
_cell.length_b   1.000
_cell.length_c   1.000
_cell.angle_alpha   90.00
_cell.angle_beta   90.00
_cell.angle_gamma   90.00
#
_symmetry.space_group_name_H-M   'P 1'
#
loop_
_entity.id
_entity.type
_entity.pdbx_description
1 polymer ?
#
loop_
_entity_poly.entity_id
_entity_poly.type
_entity_poly.pdbx_seq_one_letter_code
_entity_poly.pdbx_strand_id
1 'polypeptide(L)'
;SIWGNKVHKHLEDYANGKNQLPKDLQKYAKYVDKIFTYEGKRIVEERMAIDNNFKPTKWMAKNVWCRGIVDIGVVGSKKAYLLDWKTGKHKPNSDQLMLFAALAFAYYPWIEKVVCGFIWLKDSKFDKEIYTREQIQEIWSEFLPRVDRLEIAFNEDKWQAKPSGLCRNWCPVGKKLCEFCGE
;
A
#
# COMPACT_ATOMS: atom_id res chain seq x y z
N SER A 1 4.32 5.04 12.76
CA SER A 1 4.75 5.11 14.18
C SER A 1 5.96 4.19 14.39
N ILE A 2 6.82 4.48 15.36
CA ILE A 2 8.01 3.66 15.70
C ILE A 2 7.59 2.21 15.96
N TRP A 3 6.51 1.99 16.71
CA TRP A 3 5.99 0.66 16.98
C TRP A 3 5.52 -0.05 15.69
N GLY A 4 4.83 0.66 14.82
CA GLY A 4 4.40 0.09 13.53
C GLY A 4 5.57 -0.42 12.70
N ASN A 5 6.60 0.41 12.52
CA ASN A 5 7.80 0.01 11.78
C ASN A 5 8.51 -1.20 12.40
N LYS A 6 8.56 -1.27 13.75
CA LYS A 6 9.13 -2.42 14.45
C LYS A 6 8.35 -3.70 14.18
N VAL A 7 7.01 -3.63 14.21
CA VAL A 7 6.15 -4.79 13.93
C VAL A 7 6.33 -5.27 12.49
N HIS A 8 6.30 -4.37 11.51
CA HIS A 8 6.56 -4.71 10.10
C HIS A 8 7.92 -5.40 9.95
N LYS A 9 8.97 -4.85 10.57
CA LYS A 9 10.31 -5.46 10.49
C LYS A 9 10.37 -6.88 11.08
N HIS A 10 9.70 -7.12 12.20
CA HIS A 10 9.65 -8.46 12.78
C HIS A 10 8.89 -9.45 11.88
N LEU A 11 7.78 -9.03 11.27
CA LEU A 11 7.00 -9.85 10.35
C LEU A 11 7.76 -10.13 9.04
N GLU A 12 8.47 -9.13 8.51
CA GLU A 12 9.39 -9.28 7.38
C GLU A 12 10.49 -10.32 7.68
N ASP A 13 11.18 -10.20 8.82
CA ASP A 13 12.26 -11.11 9.19
C ASP A 13 11.73 -12.54 9.43
N TYR A 14 10.54 -12.68 10.01
CA TYR A 14 9.88 -13.98 10.17
C TYR A 14 9.50 -14.58 8.81
N ALA A 15 8.88 -13.81 7.92
CA ALA A 15 8.49 -14.25 6.59
C ALA A 15 9.70 -14.67 5.72
N ASN A 16 10.84 -14.04 5.94
CA ASN A 16 12.12 -14.38 5.29
C ASN A 16 12.87 -15.53 5.99
N GLY A 17 12.32 -16.11 7.07
CA GLY A 17 12.97 -17.20 7.83
C GLY A 17 14.23 -16.76 8.61
N LYS A 18 14.44 -15.47 8.83
CA LYS A 18 15.62 -14.93 9.50
C LYS A 18 15.53 -15.05 11.01
N ASN A 19 14.36 -14.74 11.59
CA ASN A 19 14.14 -14.69 13.02
C ASN A 19 12.76 -15.22 13.40
N GLN A 20 12.64 -15.77 14.59
CA GLN A 20 11.33 -16.04 15.19
C GLN A 20 10.68 -14.74 15.66
N LEU A 21 9.35 -14.69 15.64
CA LEU A 21 8.62 -13.55 16.17
C LEU A 21 8.80 -13.41 17.68
N PRO A 22 8.97 -12.19 18.21
CA PRO A 22 8.89 -11.91 19.62
C PRO A 22 7.60 -12.46 20.24
N LYS A 23 7.64 -12.81 21.53
CA LYS A 23 6.54 -13.47 22.24
C LYS A 23 5.19 -12.76 22.08
N ASP A 24 5.17 -11.44 22.14
CA ASP A 24 3.98 -10.60 21.98
C ASP A 24 3.45 -10.53 20.54
N LEU A 25 4.27 -10.87 19.53
CA LEU A 25 3.91 -10.89 18.10
C LEU A 25 3.65 -12.32 17.57
N GLN A 26 3.92 -13.36 18.31
CA GLN A 26 3.76 -14.78 17.85
C GLN A 26 2.34 -15.08 17.35
N LYS A 27 1.32 -14.44 17.93
CA LYS A 27 -0.07 -14.58 17.49
C LYS A 27 -0.31 -14.18 16.02
N TYR A 28 0.61 -13.43 15.43
CA TYR A 28 0.51 -12.96 14.04
C TYR A 28 1.20 -13.91 13.05
N ALA A 29 2.02 -14.85 13.51
CA ALA A 29 2.66 -15.87 12.66
C ALA A 29 1.66 -16.57 11.73
N LYS A 30 0.47 -16.89 12.26
CA LYS A 30 -0.60 -17.56 11.51
C LYS A 30 -0.97 -16.90 10.19
N TYR A 31 -0.81 -15.58 10.06
CA TYR A 31 -1.13 -14.86 8.82
C TYR A 31 -0.04 -15.06 7.77
N VAL A 32 1.24 -15.04 8.18
CA VAL A 32 2.39 -15.34 7.33
C VAL A 32 2.33 -16.80 6.89
N ASP A 33 2.14 -17.71 7.85
CA ASP A 33 2.09 -19.15 7.57
C ASP A 33 0.93 -19.45 6.61
N LYS A 34 -0.25 -18.83 6.83
CA LYS A 34 -1.42 -19.04 5.98
C LYS A 34 -1.20 -18.57 4.54
N ILE A 35 -0.66 -17.39 4.32
CA ILE A 35 -0.44 -16.91 2.95
C ILE A 35 0.58 -17.80 2.22
N PHE A 36 1.58 -18.30 2.91
CA PHE A 36 2.61 -19.17 2.35
C PHE A 36 2.18 -20.63 2.14
N THR A 37 0.93 -20.98 2.45
CA THR A 37 0.33 -22.25 2.00
C THR A 37 -0.12 -22.20 0.53
N TYR A 38 -0.26 -21.01 -0.06
CA TYR A 38 -0.60 -20.90 -1.47
C TYR A 38 0.61 -21.20 -2.34
N GLU A 39 0.36 -21.86 -3.47
CA GLU A 39 1.39 -22.19 -4.45
C GLU A 39 1.80 -20.93 -5.23
N GLY A 40 3.10 -20.72 -5.40
CA GLY A 40 3.65 -19.63 -6.19
C GLY A 40 4.95 -19.04 -5.62
N LYS A 41 5.40 -17.96 -6.25
CA LYS A 41 6.55 -17.17 -5.81
C LYS A 41 6.15 -16.37 -4.56
N ARG A 42 6.82 -16.60 -3.44
CA ARG A 42 6.70 -15.78 -2.23
C ARG A 42 7.36 -14.42 -2.45
N ILE A 43 6.71 -13.37 -2.02
CA ILE A 43 7.23 -12.00 -2.04
C ILE A 43 7.11 -11.41 -0.63
N VAL A 44 8.14 -10.67 -0.20
CA VAL A 44 8.21 -10.01 1.10
C VAL A 44 8.88 -8.66 0.89
N GLU A 45 8.23 -7.57 1.34
CA GLU A 45 8.69 -6.19 1.09
C GLU A 45 9.01 -5.93 -0.39
N GLU A 46 8.14 -6.47 -1.26
CA GLU A 46 8.33 -6.37 -2.71
C GLU A 46 8.09 -4.94 -3.18
N ARG A 47 9.14 -4.35 -3.75
CA ARG A 47 9.12 -3.00 -4.31
C ARG A 47 8.70 -3.02 -5.77
N MET A 48 7.59 -2.37 -6.07
CA MET A 48 7.07 -2.24 -7.43
C MET A 48 7.04 -0.77 -7.82
N ALA A 49 7.59 -0.43 -8.97
CA ALA A 49 7.56 0.91 -9.54
C ALA A 49 7.21 0.84 -11.02
N ILE A 50 6.38 1.76 -11.48
CA ILE A 50 5.97 1.88 -12.88
C ILE A 50 6.23 3.30 -13.39
N ASP A 51 6.44 3.43 -14.69
CA ASP A 51 6.48 4.71 -15.38
C ASP A 51 5.07 5.20 -15.77
N ASN A 52 4.98 6.35 -16.43
CA ASN A 52 3.72 6.95 -16.86
C ASN A 52 3.02 6.19 -18.01
N ASN A 53 3.66 5.17 -18.59
CA ASN A 53 3.06 4.23 -19.53
C ASN A 53 2.62 2.92 -18.84
N PHE A 54 2.57 2.92 -17.49
CA PHE A 54 2.24 1.78 -16.66
C PHE A 54 3.18 0.57 -16.84
N LYS A 55 4.43 0.82 -17.26
CA LYS A 55 5.44 -0.24 -17.44
C LYS A 55 6.35 -0.32 -16.22
N PRO A 56 6.73 -1.54 -15.80
CA PRO A 56 7.68 -1.71 -14.71
C PRO A 56 8.99 -0.94 -14.96
N THR A 57 9.49 -0.28 -13.93
CA THR A 57 10.75 0.45 -13.95
C THR A 57 11.53 0.22 -12.66
N LYS A 58 12.80 0.66 -12.60
CA LYS A 58 13.60 0.55 -11.38
C LYS A 58 13.07 1.49 -10.31
N TRP A 59 13.13 1.07 -9.06
CA TRP A 59 12.59 1.80 -7.89
C TRP A 59 13.02 3.26 -7.80
N MET A 60 14.25 3.58 -8.15
CA MET A 60 14.83 4.93 -8.12
C MET A 60 15.11 5.50 -9.52
N ALA A 61 14.45 4.99 -10.55
CA ALA A 61 14.60 5.53 -11.89
C ALA A 61 13.98 6.94 -12.01
N LYS A 62 14.54 7.78 -12.89
CA LYS A 62 14.03 9.16 -13.11
C LYS A 62 12.61 9.20 -13.66
N ASN A 63 12.18 8.15 -14.35
CA ASN A 63 10.86 8.02 -14.96
C ASN A 63 9.84 7.33 -14.06
N VAL A 64 10.12 7.15 -12.77
CA VAL A 64 9.12 6.60 -11.83
C VAL A 64 7.93 7.56 -11.74
N TRP A 65 6.74 7.03 -12.04
CA TRP A 65 5.48 7.75 -11.92
C TRP A 65 4.67 7.30 -10.70
N CYS A 66 4.56 5.98 -10.47
CA CYS A 66 3.91 5.41 -9.29
C CYS A 66 4.76 4.27 -8.73
N ARG A 67 4.77 4.13 -7.41
CA ARG A 67 5.47 3.03 -6.73
C ARG A 67 4.78 2.65 -5.42
N GLY A 68 4.90 1.38 -5.08
CA GLY A 68 4.38 0.82 -3.83
C GLY A 68 5.24 -0.32 -3.32
N ILE A 69 5.12 -0.61 -2.04
CA ILE A 69 5.75 -1.76 -1.39
C ILE A 69 4.65 -2.66 -0.88
N VAL A 70 4.71 -3.94 -1.24
CA VAL A 70 3.80 -4.97 -0.74
C VAL A 70 4.49 -5.70 0.39
N ASP A 71 3.90 -5.68 1.58
CA ASP A 71 4.53 -6.27 2.78
C ASP A 71 4.74 -7.78 2.62
N ILE A 72 3.74 -8.50 2.15
CA ILE A 72 3.82 -9.95 1.94
C ILE A 72 2.85 -10.42 0.85
N GLY A 73 3.24 -11.43 0.10
CA GLY A 73 2.36 -11.99 -0.92
C GLY A 73 2.84 -13.32 -1.49
N VAL A 74 1.99 -13.89 -2.34
CA VAL A 74 2.31 -15.05 -3.17
C VAL A 74 1.78 -14.81 -4.57
N VAL A 75 2.63 -14.98 -5.56
CA VAL A 75 2.31 -14.84 -6.98
C VAL A 75 2.33 -16.21 -7.64
N GLY A 76 1.15 -16.71 -7.96
CA GLY A 76 0.95 -17.98 -8.65
C GLY A 76 0.92 -17.83 -10.17
N SER A 77 0.46 -18.89 -10.84
CA SER A 77 0.39 -18.96 -12.31
C SER A 77 -0.72 -18.09 -12.92
N LYS A 78 -1.80 -17.85 -12.20
CA LYS A 78 -2.96 -17.04 -12.67
C LYS A 78 -3.45 -16.05 -11.63
N LYS A 79 -3.06 -16.21 -10.38
CA LYS A 79 -3.55 -15.44 -9.26
C LYS A 79 -2.43 -15.00 -8.35
N ALA A 80 -2.53 -13.76 -7.86
CA ALA A 80 -1.66 -13.27 -6.79
C ALA A 80 -2.47 -12.96 -5.52
N TYR A 81 -1.84 -13.12 -4.38
CA TYR A 81 -2.32 -12.73 -3.06
C TYR A 81 -1.36 -11.71 -2.49
N LEU A 82 -1.84 -10.52 -2.18
CA LEU A 82 -1.04 -9.40 -1.68
C LEU A 82 -1.64 -8.88 -0.39
N LEU A 83 -0.86 -8.86 0.68
CA LEU A 83 -1.32 -8.42 1.99
C LEU A 83 -0.42 -7.31 2.52
N ASP A 84 -1.04 -6.43 3.30
CA ASP A 84 -0.39 -5.31 3.97
C ASP A 84 -0.80 -5.30 5.45
N TRP A 85 0.21 -5.13 6.32
CA TRP A 85 0.02 -5.10 7.76
C TRP A 85 -0.43 -3.73 8.23
N LYS A 86 -1.53 -3.66 8.94
CA LYS A 86 -2.02 -2.42 9.54
C LYS A 86 -1.93 -2.48 11.06
N THR A 87 -1.12 -1.60 11.62
CA THR A 87 -0.89 -1.50 13.09
C THR A 87 -1.75 -0.42 13.75
N GLY A 88 -2.47 0.39 12.97
CA GLY A 88 -3.41 1.41 13.43
C GLY A 88 -4.79 0.86 13.77
N LYS A 89 -5.73 1.77 14.04
CA LYS A 89 -7.16 1.42 14.13
C LYS A 89 -7.71 1.08 12.77
N HIS A 90 -8.65 0.14 12.72
CA HIS A 90 -9.35 -0.23 11.49
C HIS A 90 -10.00 0.99 10.83
N LYS A 91 -9.71 1.16 9.54
CA LYS A 91 -10.30 2.19 8.68
C LYS A 91 -10.59 1.54 7.33
N PRO A 92 -11.86 1.42 6.93
CA PRO A 92 -12.20 0.92 5.60
C PRO A 92 -11.68 1.93 4.56
N ASN A 93 -10.72 1.52 3.76
CA ASN A 93 -10.19 2.30 2.63
C ASN A 93 -9.43 1.35 1.71
N SER A 94 -9.85 1.32 0.47
CA SER A 94 -9.35 0.39 -0.54
C SER A 94 -8.39 1.00 -1.56
N ASP A 95 -8.17 2.33 -1.57
CA ASP A 95 -7.29 2.98 -2.56
C ASP A 95 -5.94 2.28 -2.67
N GLN A 96 -5.31 1.95 -1.53
CA GLN A 96 -4.03 1.27 -1.51
C GLN A 96 -4.11 -0.15 -2.08
N LEU A 97 -5.19 -0.90 -1.79
CA LEU A 97 -5.37 -2.25 -2.30
C LEU A 97 -5.59 -2.24 -3.82
N MET A 98 -6.33 -1.27 -4.31
CA MET A 98 -6.56 -1.06 -5.74
C MET A 98 -5.25 -0.73 -6.48
N LEU A 99 -4.40 0.14 -5.91
CA LEU A 99 -3.08 0.45 -6.46
C LEU A 99 -2.14 -0.77 -6.43
N PHE A 100 -2.17 -1.58 -5.38
CA PHE A 100 -1.40 -2.82 -5.33
C PHE A 100 -1.81 -3.79 -6.44
N ALA A 101 -3.12 -3.91 -6.71
CA ALA A 101 -3.60 -4.74 -7.81
C ALA A 101 -3.08 -4.21 -9.16
N ALA A 102 -3.15 -2.91 -9.41
CA ALA A 102 -2.66 -2.30 -10.64
C ALA A 102 -1.15 -2.51 -10.83
N LEU A 103 -0.35 -2.31 -9.77
CA LEU A 103 1.10 -2.56 -9.80
C LEU A 103 1.41 -4.04 -10.07
N ALA A 104 0.69 -4.95 -9.41
CA ALA A 104 0.87 -6.39 -9.61
C ALA A 104 0.53 -6.82 -11.04
N PHE A 105 -0.52 -6.28 -11.63
CA PHE A 105 -0.86 -6.56 -13.02
C PHE A 105 0.19 -6.04 -14.01
N ALA A 106 0.88 -4.96 -13.70
CA ALA A 106 1.99 -4.46 -14.49
C ALA A 106 3.22 -5.36 -14.38
N TYR A 107 3.56 -5.81 -13.16
CA TYR A 107 4.75 -6.62 -12.88
C TYR A 107 4.61 -8.08 -13.30
N TYR A 108 3.38 -8.62 -13.24
CA TYR A 108 3.09 -10.03 -13.51
C TYR A 108 2.04 -10.14 -14.62
N PRO A 109 2.44 -9.99 -15.90
CA PRO A 109 1.50 -9.92 -17.03
C PRO A 109 0.68 -11.21 -17.23
N TRP A 110 1.09 -12.32 -16.62
CA TRP A 110 0.39 -13.61 -16.71
C TRP A 110 -0.72 -13.80 -15.68
N ILE A 111 -0.79 -12.99 -14.60
CA ILE A 111 -1.87 -13.13 -13.62
C ILE A 111 -3.16 -12.50 -14.14
N GLU A 112 -4.26 -13.19 -13.89
CA GLU A 112 -5.62 -12.78 -14.28
C GLU A 112 -6.37 -12.12 -13.12
N LYS A 113 -5.99 -12.46 -11.87
CA LYS A 113 -6.68 -12.03 -10.65
C LYS A 113 -5.70 -11.71 -9.55
N VAL A 114 -6.00 -10.64 -8.80
CA VAL A 114 -5.27 -10.27 -7.57
C VAL A 114 -6.25 -10.23 -6.41
N VAL A 115 -5.91 -10.90 -5.34
CA VAL A 115 -6.58 -10.82 -4.04
C VAL A 115 -5.71 -9.95 -3.15
N CYS A 116 -6.17 -8.74 -2.85
CA CYS A 116 -5.50 -7.81 -1.97
C CYS A 116 -6.18 -7.79 -0.59
N GLY A 117 -5.42 -7.53 0.47
CA GLY A 117 -6.02 -7.42 1.79
C GLY A 117 -5.20 -6.63 2.79
N PHE A 118 -5.90 -6.03 3.75
CA PHE A 118 -5.31 -5.47 4.96
C PHE A 118 -5.51 -6.43 6.12
N ILE A 119 -4.44 -6.68 6.86
CA ILE A 119 -4.50 -7.39 8.13
C ILE A 119 -4.32 -6.38 9.25
N TRP A 120 -5.42 -6.04 9.91
CA TRP A 120 -5.47 -5.11 11.04
C TRP A 120 -5.06 -5.84 12.31
N LEU A 121 -3.77 -5.82 12.61
CA LEU A 121 -3.17 -6.62 13.68
C LEU A 121 -3.78 -6.34 15.05
N LYS A 122 -4.07 -5.08 15.35
CA LYS A 122 -4.60 -4.66 16.63
C LYS A 122 -6.04 -5.14 16.85
N ASP A 123 -6.85 -5.08 15.80
CA ASP A 123 -8.28 -5.38 15.86
C ASP A 123 -8.58 -6.82 15.42
N SER A 124 -7.55 -7.57 14.98
CA SER A 124 -7.67 -8.93 14.40
C SER A 124 -8.71 -8.99 13.26
N LYS A 125 -8.79 -7.91 12.46
CA LYS A 125 -9.69 -7.79 11.32
C LYS A 125 -8.94 -8.01 10.02
N PHE A 126 -9.67 -8.45 9.01
CA PHE A 126 -9.17 -8.67 7.67
C PHE A 126 -10.11 -8.04 6.65
N ASP A 127 -9.62 -7.03 5.92
CA ASP A 127 -10.30 -6.48 4.77
C ASP A 127 -9.74 -7.13 3.51
N LYS A 128 -10.61 -7.53 2.60
CA LYS A 128 -10.23 -8.23 1.38
C LYS A 128 -10.96 -7.63 0.19
N GLU A 129 -10.21 -7.37 -0.87
CA GLU A 129 -10.73 -6.99 -2.18
C GLU A 129 -10.14 -7.88 -3.27
N ILE A 130 -10.89 -8.06 -4.33
CA ILE A 130 -10.50 -8.91 -5.46
C ILE A 130 -10.63 -8.09 -6.72
N TYR A 131 -9.55 -8.07 -7.50
CA TYR A 131 -9.48 -7.38 -8.78
C TYR A 131 -9.13 -8.37 -9.89
N THR A 132 -9.70 -8.15 -11.07
CA THR A 132 -9.36 -8.89 -12.29
C THR A 132 -8.58 -7.98 -13.25
N ARG A 133 -7.89 -8.59 -14.19
CA ARG A 133 -7.08 -7.86 -15.17
C ARG A 133 -7.93 -6.93 -16.04
N GLU A 134 -9.16 -7.29 -16.33
CA GLU A 134 -10.10 -6.50 -17.12
C GLU A 134 -10.46 -5.17 -16.45
N GLN A 135 -10.32 -5.08 -15.12
CA GLN A 135 -10.59 -3.88 -14.34
C GLN A 135 -9.44 -2.84 -14.35
N ILE A 136 -8.30 -3.12 -15.00
CA ILE A 136 -7.15 -2.22 -14.98
C ILE A 136 -7.51 -0.80 -15.46
N GLN A 137 -8.30 -0.68 -16.52
CA GLN A 137 -8.71 0.63 -17.03
C GLN A 137 -9.62 1.36 -16.05
N GLU A 138 -10.55 0.66 -15.43
CA GLU A 138 -11.40 1.19 -14.38
C GLU A 138 -10.58 1.69 -13.18
N ILE A 139 -9.63 0.87 -12.71
CA ILE A 139 -8.72 1.23 -11.61
C ILE A 139 -7.99 2.54 -11.92
N TRP A 140 -7.39 2.67 -13.10
CA TRP A 140 -6.68 3.90 -13.46
C TRP A 140 -7.61 5.09 -13.65
N SER A 141 -8.83 4.88 -14.12
CA SER A 141 -9.83 5.96 -14.26
C SER A 141 -10.19 6.61 -12.91
N GLU A 142 -10.08 5.89 -11.80
CA GLU A 142 -10.26 6.44 -10.45
C GLU A 142 -9.09 7.32 -9.99
N PHE A 143 -7.87 7.00 -10.44
CA PHE A 143 -6.67 7.71 -9.97
C PHE A 143 -6.22 8.83 -10.88
N LEU A 144 -6.31 8.68 -12.21
CA LEU A 144 -5.78 9.67 -13.17
C LEU A 144 -6.33 11.07 -12.95
N PRO A 145 -7.65 11.30 -12.74
CA PRO A 145 -8.16 12.64 -12.48
C PRO A 145 -7.62 13.28 -11.19
N ARG A 146 -7.19 12.44 -10.23
CA ARG A 146 -6.58 12.90 -8.97
C ARG A 146 -5.11 13.27 -9.18
N VAL A 147 -4.41 12.51 -10.02
CA VAL A 147 -3.03 12.82 -10.43
C VAL A 147 -3.00 14.10 -11.24
N ASP A 148 -3.90 14.26 -12.23
CA ASP A 148 -4.01 15.47 -13.04
C ASP A 148 -4.20 16.72 -12.18
N ARG A 149 -5.10 16.67 -11.19
CA ARG A 149 -5.29 17.77 -10.24
C ARG A 149 -4.03 18.09 -9.44
N LEU A 150 -3.28 17.05 -9.03
CA LEU A 150 -2.02 17.22 -8.31
C LEU A 150 -0.96 17.86 -9.20
N GLU A 151 -0.84 17.43 -10.45
CA GLU A 151 0.10 17.98 -11.44
C GLU A 151 -0.21 19.43 -11.77
N ILE A 152 -1.49 19.78 -11.96
CA ILE A 152 -1.92 21.16 -12.17
C ILE A 152 -1.55 22.02 -10.96
N ALA A 153 -1.87 21.57 -9.74
CA ALA A 153 -1.56 22.30 -8.53
C ALA A 153 -0.04 22.52 -8.37
N PHE A 154 0.75 21.52 -8.73
CA PHE A 154 2.21 21.59 -8.68
C PHE A 154 2.79 22.55 -9.73
N ASN A 155 2.32 22.47 -10.97
CA ASN A 155 2.83 23.30 -12.08
C ASN A 155 2.44 24.77 -11.93
N GLU A 156 1.25 25.04 -11.37
CA GLU A 156 0.75 26.41 -11.15
C GLU A 156 1.16 26.97 -9.78
N ASP A 157 1.79 26.18 -8.92
CA ASP A 157 2.06 26.48 -7.50
C ASP A 157 0.80 26.97 -6.75
N LYS A 158 -0.34 26.37 -7.07
CA LYS A 158 -1.64 26.69 -6.47
C LYS A 158 -2.18 25.52 -5.68
N TRP A 159 -2.02 25.57 -4.37
CA TRP A 159 -2.43 24.54 -3.46
C TRP A 159 -3.69 24.94 -2.70
N GLN A 160 -4.80 24.30 -3.01
CA GLN A 160 -6.04 24.55 -2.28
C GLN A 160 -5.94 24.03 -0.86
N ALA A 161 -6.18 24.89 0.13
CA ALA A 161 -6.23 24.50 1.52
C ALA A 161 -7.33 23.45 1.77
N LYS A 162 -7.03 22.46 2.59
CA LYS A 162 -7.99 21.44 3.03
C LYS A 162 -8.04 21.41 4.56
N PRO A 163 -8.76 22.35 5.18
CA PRO A 163 -8.87 22.40 6.66
C PRO A 163 -9.42 21.09 7.23
N SER A 164 -8.89 20.68 8.37
CA SER A 164 -9.32 19.49 9.07
C SER A 164 -9.04 19.62 10.56
N GLY A 165 -9.54 18.71 11.38
CA GLY A 165 -9.24 18.67 12.81
C GLY A 165 -7.75 18.61 13.16
N LEU A 166 -6.89 18.25 12.20
CA LEU A 166 -5.43 18.29 12.38
C LEU A 166 -4.88 19.72 12.43
N CYS A 167 -5.57 20.70 11.84
CA CYS A 167 -5.16 22.11 11.85
C CYS A 167 -5.16 22.68 13.27
N ARG A 168 -5.99 22.15 14.15
CA ARG A 168 -6.17 22.64 15.53
C ARG A 168 -4.92 22.45 16.39
N ASN A 169 -4.32 21.27 16.41
CA ASN A 169 -3.26 20.92 17.37
C ASN A 169 -2.02 20.27 16.73
N TRP A 170 -2.06 19.91 15.45
CA TRP A 170 -1.03 19.07 14.83
C TRP A 170 -0.34 19.69 13.63
N CYS A 171 -0.86 20.84 13.14
CA CYS A 171 -0.28 21.52 11.98
C CYS A 171 0.94 22.33 12.40
N PRO A 172 2.14 22.08 11.81
CA PRO A 172 3.36 22.80 12.15
C PRO A 172 3.45 24.20 11.51
N VAL A 173 2.53 24.52 10.58
CA VAL A 173 2.60 25.77 9.79
C VAL A 173 2.36 27.01 10.66
N GLY A 174 1.44 26.93 11.62
CA GLY A 174 1.12 28.01 12.55
C GLY A 174 0.23 29.12 11.95
N LYS A 175 -0.40 29.87 12.86
CA LYS A 175 -1.40 30.91 12.51
C LYS A 175 -0.85 32.07 11.66
N LYS A 176 0.46 32.33 11.70
CA LYS A 176 1.05 33.41 10.92
C LYS A 176 1.12 33.12 9.42
N LEU A 177 1.10 31.85 9.04
CA LEU A 177 1.28 31.40 7.65
C LEU A 177 0.04 30.70 7.09
N CYS A 178 -0.93 30.34 7.92
CA CYS A 178 -2.14 29.66 7.50
C CYS A 178 -3.34 30.13 8.33
N GLU A 179 -4.33 30.73 7.67
CA GLU A 179 -5.58 31.23 8.29
C GLU A 179 -6.38 30.12 9.00
N PHE A 180 -6.29 28.89 8.50
CA PHE A 180 -7.01 27.72 9.08
C PHE A 180 -6.29 27.08 10.27
N CYS A 181 -5.13 27.58 10.68
CA CYS A 181 -4.39 27.01 11.78
C CYS A 181 -5.05 27.36 13.12
N GLY A 182 -5.50 26.35 13.84
CA GLY A 182 -6.16 26.51 15.14
C GLY A 182 -7.70 26.51 15.13
N GLU A 183 -8.29 26.24 13.95
CA GLU A 183 -9.73 26.03 13.78
C GLU A 183 -10.15 24.57 13.97
#